data_9409fe6496e5ea9690d2c68dcb69308d
#
_entry.id   9409fe6496e5ea9690d2c68dcb69308d
#
_cell.length_a   1.000
_cell.length_b   1.000
_cell.length_c   1.000
_cell.angle_alpha   90.00
_cell.angle_beta   90.00
_cell.angle_gamma   90.00
#
_symmetry.space_group_name_H-M   'P 1'
#
loop_
_entity.id
_entity.type
_entity.pdbx_description
1 polymer ?
#
loop_
_entity_poly.entity_id
_entity_poly.type
_entity_poly.pdbx_seq_one_letter_code
_entity_poly.pdbx_strand_id
1 'polypeptide(L)'
;MKIFPLAAYTFSHFAVDYLCFWILFGYFSAGISGTAAQALGFILYNFIAFGLQMVIGAYCDEHRKFPSSALGCVLVLIAVLLSPFAPWFSLVTTAFGNAFFHVGGGIESLVHSGGKLYRGGVFVSAGALGVALGTLHGTKLSFGNFISPKVLIDPVLMALFCAVICYIANKKYPNLEDCDIKNAASEKIGIWLVLGLALLSVVIRSFGGTAIPMEWKTTMKLGLVSGFAAFLGKFIGGFAECHDPENGRPDRCR
;
A
#
# COMPACT_ATOMS: atom_id res chain seq x y z
N MET A 1 8.70 -18.10 15.15
CA MET A 1 8.42 -16.73 14.66
C MET A 1 9.30 -16.46 13.44
N LYS A 2 8.72 -16.06 12.31
CA LYS A 2 9.47 -15.87 11.07
C LYS A 2 9.56 -14.37 10.80
N ILE A 3 10.66 -13.74 11.20
CA ILE A 3 10.88 -12.28 11.06
C ILE A 3 11.07 -11.88 9.58
N PHE A 4 11.69 -12.76 8.79
CA PHE A 4 12.02 -12.47 7.40
C PHE A 4 10.80 -12.11 6.53
N PRO A 5 9.66 -12.89 6.52
CA PRO A 5 8.51 -12.51 5.71
C PRO A 5 7.95 -11.15 6.11
N LEU A 6 7.79 -10.88 7.39
CA LEU A 6 7.26 -9.61 7.87
C LEU A 6 8.15 -8.43 7.43
N ALA A 7 9.48 -8.57 7.54
CA ALA A 7 10.42 -7.56 7.10
C ALA A 7 10.37 -7.37 5.56
N ALA A 8 10.29 -8.47 4.80
CA ALA A 8 10.21 -8.45 3.36
C ALA A 8 8.94 -7.70 2.89
N TYR A 9 7.77 -8.04 3.44
CA TYR A 9 6.52 -7.38 3.07
C TYR A 9 6.46 -5.92 3.55
N THR A 10 7.02 -5.61 4.74
CA THR A 10 7.09 -4.23 5.25
C THR A 10 7.95 -3.34 4.37
N PHE A 11 9.15 -3.82 3.99
CA PHE A 11 10.02 -3.09 3.07
C PHE A 11 9.37 -2.94 1.69
N SER A 12 8.76 -4.01 1.17
CA SER A 12 8.09 -3.96 -0.12
C SER A 12 6.87 -3.03 -0.10
N HIS A 13 6.17 -2.89 1.04
CA HIS A 13 5.07 -1.93 1.17
C HIS A 13 5.59 -0.48 1.04
N PHE A 14 6.68 -0.16 1.73
CA PHE A 14 7.35 1.12 1.54
C PHE A 14 7.71 1.35 0.07
N ALA A 15 8.37 0.39 -0.57
CA ALA A 15 8.89 0.52 -1.92
C ALA A 15 7.77 0.61 -2.98
N VAL A 16 6.73 -0.23 -2.87
CA VAL A 16 5.59 -0.22 -3.80
C VAL A 16 4.88 1.13 -3.72
N ASP A 17 4.54 1.60 -2.53
CA ASP A 17 3.88 2.89 -2.37
C ASP A 17 4.76 4.05 -2.82
N TYR A 18 6.06 4.00 -2.52
CA TYR A 18 7.01 4.99 -3.03
C TYR A 18 7.01 5.03 -4.56
N LEU A 19 7.14 3.88 -5.23
CA LEU A 19 7.19 3.81 -6.69
C LEU A 19 5.87 4.21 -7.34
N CYS A 20 4.74 3.80 -6.78
CA CYS A 20 3.43 4.19 -7.27
C CYS A 20 3.25 5.71 -7.26
N PHE A 21 3.60 6.36 -6.16
CA PHE A 21 3.46 7.80 -6.03
C PHE A 21 4.54 8.57 -6.78
N TRP A 22 5.74 8.00 -6.91
CA TRP A 22 6.80 8.53 -7.76
C TRP A 22 6.39 8.55 -9.25
N ILE A 23 5.76 7.48 -9.75
CA ILE A 23 5.20 7.43 -11.10
C ILE A 23 4.06 8.44 -11.24
N LEU A 24 3.14 8.46 -10.30
CA LEU A 24 1.92 9.26 -10.35
C LEU A 24 2.22 10.77 -10.37
N PHE A 25 3.07 11.22 -9.44
CA PHE A 25 3.44 12.64 -9.31
C PHE A 25 4.60 13.06 -10.19
N GLY A 26 5.40 12.12 -10.68
CA GLY A 26 6.49 12.37 -11.60
C GLY A 26 6.05 12.25 -13.05
N TYR A 27 6.12 11.04 -13.58
CA TYR A 27 5.89 10.80 -15.01
C TYR A 27 4.46 11.10 -15.47
N PHE A 28 3.45 10.64 -14.73
CA PHE A 28 2.07 10.85 -15.15
C PHE A 28 1.69 12.34 -15.10
N SER A 29 1.94 13.00 -13.96
CA SER A 29 1.59 14.43 -13.82
C SER A 29 2.41 15.34 -14.75
N ALA A 30 3.66 14.99 -15.05
CA ALA A 30 4.50 15.75 -15.98
C ALA A 30 4.19 15.43 -17.45
N GLY A 31 3.80 14.18 -17.76
CA GLY A 31 3.56 13.71 -19.12
C GLY A 31 2.15 14.00 -19.65
N ILE A 32 1.20 14.30 -18.77
CA ILE A 32 -0.20 14.56 -19.15
C ILE A 32 -0.53 16.03 -18.95
N SER A 33 -0.84 16.71 -20.03
CA SER A 33 -1.29 18.10 -20.01
C SER A 33 -2.78 18.21 -19.70
N GLY A 34 -3.15 19.22 -18.92
CA GLY A 34 -4.53 19.54 -18.56
C GLY A 34 -4.99 18.95 -17.23
N THR A 35 -5.50 19.82 -16.37
CA THR A 35 -5.97 19.48 -15.01
C THR A 35 -7.08 18.44 -14.99
N ALA A 36 -7.99 18.46 -15.97
CA ALA A 36 -9.07 17.48 -16.07
C ALA A 36 -8.54 16.07 -16.36
N ALA A 37 -7.55 15.94 -17.28
CA ALA A 37 -6.96 14.66 -17.61
C ALA A 37 -6.13 14.09 -16.43
N GLN A 38 -5.39 14.95 -15.73
CA GLN A 38 -4.69 14.57 -14.52
C GLN A 38 -5.66 14.12 -13.43
N ALA A 39 -6.74 14.88 -13.17
CA ALA A 39 -7.76 14.51 -12.20
C ALA A 39 -8.41 13.15 -12.54
N LEU A 40 -8.75 12.93 -13.81
CA LEU A 40 -9.27 11.64 -14.27
C LEU A 40 -8.28 10.50 -13.99
N GLY A 41 -6.99 10.71 -14.25
CA GLY A 41 -5.96 9.73 -13.96
C GLY A 41 -5.87 9.40 -12.47
N PHE A 42 -5.90 10.40 -11.59
CA PHE A 42 -5.92 10.18 -10.13
C PHE A 42 -7.16 9.42 -9.68
N ILE A 43 -8.33 9.74 -10.24
CA ILE A 43 -9.57 9.02 -9.93
C ILE A 43 -9.47 7.56 -10.40
N LEU A 44 -9.01 7.33 -11.63
CA LEU A 44 -8.85 6.00 -12.20
C LEU A 44 -7.85 5.16 -11.39
N TYR A 45 -6.70 5.76 -11.01
CA TYR A 45 -5.73 5.11 -10.15
C TYR A 45 -6.36 4.66 -8.84
N ASN A 46 -7.05 5.55 -8.13
CA ASN A 46 -7.67 5.22 -6.85
C ASN A 46 -8.77 4.17 -7.00
N PHE A 47 -9.58 4.25 -8.06
CA PHE A 47 -10.63 3.26 -8.33
C PHE A 47 -10.04 1.86 -8.52
N ILE A 48 -8.99 1.72 -9.33
CA ILE A 48 -8.34 0.42 -9.56
C ILE A 48 -7.58 -0.03 -8.30
N ALA A 49 -6.71 0.84 -7.74
CA ALA A 49 -5.82 0.49 -6.66
C ALA A 49 -6.54 0.09 -5.37
N PHE A 50 -7.70 0.70 -5.09
CA PHE A 50 -8.46 0.44 -3.86
C PHE A 50 -9.79 -0.29 -4.10
N GLY A 51 -10.49 0.01 -5.20
CA GLY A 51 -11.78 -0.61 -5.51
C GLY A 51 -11.66 -2.08 -5.85
N LEU A 52 -10.60 -2.49 -6.56
CA LEU A 52 -10.39 -3.90 -6.94
C LEU A 52 -9.85 -4.79 -5.82
N GLN A 53 -9.42 -4.24 -4.70
CA GLN A 53 -8.88 -5.04 -3.59
C GLN A 53 -9.88 -6.07 -3.07
N MET A 54 -11.18 -5.75 -3.05
CA MET A 54 -12.22 -6.72 -2.66
C MET A 54 -12.26 -7.94 -3.58
N VAL A 55 -12.21 -7.72 -4.89
CA VAL A 55 -12.26 -8.81 -5.89
C VAL A 55 -10.99 -9.65 -5.83
N ILE A 56 -9.82 -8.98 -5.73
CA ILE A 56 -8.53 -9.66 -5.59
C ILE A 56 -8.47 -10.44 -4.28
N GLY A 57 -9.01 -9.88 -3.18
CA GLY A 57 -9.08 -10.54 -1.89
C GLY A 57 -9.91 -11.80 -1.94
N ALA A 58 -11.11 -11.74 -2.51
CA ALA A 58 -11.97 -12.92 -2.71
C ALA A 58 -11.27 -14.01 -3.53
N TYR A 59 -10.57 -13.63 -4.61
CA TYR A 59 -9.78 -14.56 -5.39
C TYR A 59 -8.63 -15.20 -4.58
N CYS A 60 -7.93 -14.41 -3.78
CA CYS A 60 -6.84 -14.90 -2.92
C CYS A 60 -7.35 -15.84 -1.81
N ASP A 61 -8.56 -15.63 -1.30
CA ASP A 61 -9.18 -16.50 -0.31
C ASP A 61 -9.47 -17.89 -0.87
N GLU A 62 -9.87 -17.98 -2.14
CA GLU A 62 -10.08 -19.24 -2.85
C GLU A 62 -8.75 -19.87 -3.30
N HIS A 63 -7.76 -19.04 -3.64
CA HIS A 63 -6.48 -19.45 -4.22
C HIS A 63 -5.30 -19.09 -3.32
N ARG A 64 -5.24 -19.63 -2.11
CA ARG A 64 -4.27 -19.27 -1.06
C ARG A 64 -2.78 -19.37 -1.45
N LYS A 65 -2.44 -20.14 -2.47
CA LYS A 65 -1.07 -20.25 -3.00
C LYS A 65 -0.72 -19.20 -4.04
N PHE A 66 -1.67 -18.36 -4.41
CA PHE A 66 -1.47 -17.33 -5.43
C PHE A 66 -0.53 -16.24 -4.90
N PRO A 67 0.61 -15.97 -5.58
CA PRO A 67 1.62 -15.05 -5.09
C PRO A 67 1.25 -13.59 -5.41
N SER A 68 0.14 -13.11 -4.87
CA SER A 68 -0.43 -11.79 -5.15
C SER A 68 0.55 -10.66 -4.88
N SER A 69 1.28 -10.70 -3.77
CA SER A 69 2.28 -9.67 -3.43
C SER A 69 3.44 -9.60 -4.43
N ALA A 70 3.95 -10.76 -4.87
CA ALA A 70 5.01 -10.81 -5.87
C ALA A 70 4.52 -10.34 -7.24
N LEU A 71 3.32 -10.75 -7.65
CA LEU A 71 2.69 -10.25 -8.88
C LEU A 71 2.51 -8.73 -8.84
N GLY A 72 2.05 -8.18 -7.71
CA GLY A 72 1.94 -6.75 -7.51
C GLY A 72 3.28 -6.02 -7.74
N CYS A 73 4.37 -6.53 -7.17
CA CYS A 73 5.71 -5.96 -7.38
C CYS A 73 6.18 -6.06 -8.84
N VAL A 74 5.88 -7.18 -9.54
CA VAL A 74 6.19 -7.32 -10.98
C VAL A 74 5.41 -6.32 -11.83
N LEU A 75 4.13 -6.10 -11.53
CA LEU A 75 3.33 -5.08 -12.23
C LEU A 75 3.88 -3.68 -11.99
N VAL A 76 4.31 -3.35 -10.77
CA VAL A 76 4.97 -2.06 -10.47
C VAL A 76 6.29 -1.95 -11.23
N LEU A 77 7.09 -3.00 -11.35
CA LEU A 77 8.31 -3.02 -12.17
C LEU A 77 8.00 -2.70 -13.64
N ILE A 78 7.00 -3.36 -14.21
CA ILE A 78 6.54 -3.09 -15.59
C ILE A 78 6.09 -1.63 -15.71
N ALA A 79 5.35 -1.12 -14.74
CA ALA A 79 4.89 0.27 -14.74
C ALA A 79 6.05 1.28 -14.70
N VAL A 80 7.09 1.02 -13.90
CA VAL A 80 8.31 1.85 -13.90
C VAL A 80 8.96 1.88 -15.28
N LEU A 81 9.07 0.73 -15.95
CA LEU A 81 9.65 0.64 -17.30
C LEU A 81 8.79 1.35 -18.36
N LEU A 82 7.47 1.33 -18.22
CA LEU A 82 6.53 1.98 -19.12
C LEU A 82 6.42 3.50 -18.88
N SER A 83 6.78 3.98 -17.70
CA SER A 83 6.48 5.35 -17.28
C SER A 83 7.00 6.44 -18.22
N PRO A 84 8.20 6.33 -18.86
CA PRO A 84 8.69 7.37 -19.77
C PRO A 84 7.98 7.37 -21.13
N PHE A 85 7.36 6.27 -21.53
CA PHE A 85 6.87 6.06 -22.90
C PHE A 85 5.36 6.08 -23.00
N ALA A 86 4.67 5.59 -21.97
CA ALA A 86 3.24 5.37 -21.99
C ALA A 86 2.58 5.71 -20.63
N PRO A 87 2.43 7.01 -20.28
CA PRO A 87 1.99 7.43 -18.95
C PRO A 87 0.65 6.82 -18.50
N TRP A 88 -0.34 6.71 -19.39
CA TRP A 88 -1.64 6.10 -19.09
C TRP A 88 -1.55 4.60 -18.82
N PHE A 89 -0.79 3.86 -19.64
CA PHE A 89 -0.57 2.43 -19.40
C PHE A 89 0.24 2.20 -18.12
N SER A 90 1.25 3.03 -17.88
CA SER A 90 2.01 3.00 -16.64
C SER A 90 1.09 3.23 -15.42
N LEU A 91 0.21 4.24 -15.46
CA LEU A 91 -0.73 4.53 -14.40
C LEU A 91 -1.65 3.33 -14.10
N VAL A 92 -2.26 2.74 -15.14
CA VAL A 92 -3.17 1.59 -14.98
C VAL A 92 -2.42 0.39 -14.42
N THR A 93 -1.23 0.08 -14.96
CA THR A 93 -0.40 -1.03 -14.50
C THR A 93 0.08 -0.81 -13.06
N THR A 94 0.45 0.42 -12.71
CA THR A 94 0.78 0.82 -11.34
C THR A 94 -0.38 0.58 -10.39
N ALA A 95 -1.60 0.98 -10.78
CA ALA A 95 -2.79 0.83 -9.95
C ALA A 95 -3.14 -0.66 -9.68
N PHE A 96 -3.05 -1.51 -10.70
CA PHE A 96 -3.18 -2.96 -10.53
C PHE A 96 -2.08 -3.53 -9.65
N GLY A 97 -0.82 -3.13 -9.88
CA GLY A 97 0.32 -3.55 -9.06
C GLY A 97 0.13 -3.20 -7.59
N ASN A 98 -0.34 -1.98 -7.32
CA ASN A 98 -0.69 -1.53 -5.98
C ASN A 98 -1.78 -2.39 -5.35
N ALA A 99 -2.89 -2.65 -6.08
CA ALA A 99 -4.01 -3.46 -5.59
C ALA A 99 -3.58 -4.90 -5.23
N PHE A 100 -2.87 -5.58 -6.12
CA PHE A 100 -2.38 -6.94 -5.90
C PHE A 100 -1.39 -7.01 -4.73
N PHE A 101 -0.48 -6.03 -4.64
CA PHE A 101 0.49 -5.99 -3.54
C PHE A 101 -0.20 -5.76 -2.20
N HIS A 102 -1.11 -4.79 -2.11
CA HIS A 102 -1.79 -4.47 -0.85
C HIS A 102 -2.61 -5.64 -0.32
N VAL A 103 -3.30 -6.37 -1.18
CA VAL A 103 -4.04 -7.57 -0.77
C VAL A 103 -3.06 -8.66 -0.33
N GLY A 104 -2.10 -9.05 -1.19
CA GLY A 104 -1.19 -10.15 -0.88
C GLY A 104 -0.26 -9.84 0.29
N GLY A 105 0.38 -8.67 0.28
CA GLY A 105 1.26 -8.23 1.35
C GLY A 105 0.53 -8.01 2.67
N GLY A 106 -0.72 -7.52 2.63
CA GLY A 106 -1.60 -7.37 3.79
C GLY A 106 -1.93 -8.72 4.43
N ILE A 107 -2.43 -9.67 3.65
CA ILE A 107 -2.74 -11.03 4.12
C ILE A 107 -1.50 -11.68 4.75
N GLU A 108 -0.40 -11.68 4.02
CA GLU A 108 0.85 -12.32 4.47
C GLU A 108 1.43 -11.65 5.72
N SER A 109 1.38 -10.32 5.82
CA SER A 109 1.86 -9.61 6.99
C SER A 109 1.01 -9.91 8.24
N LEU A 110 -0.31 -10.01 8.09
CA LEU A 110 -1.22 -10.37 9.18
C LEU A 110 -0.98 -11.80 9.65
N VAL A 111 -0.86 -12.76 8.73
CA VAL A 111 -0.56 -14.16 9.06
C VAL A 111 0.78 -14.29 9.81
N HIS A 112 1.82 -13.63 9.30
CA HIS A 112 3.14 -13.68 9.93
C HIS A 112 3.28 -12.78 11.16
N SER A 113 2.28 -11.93 11.44
CA SER A 113 2.24 -11.11 12.67
C SER A 113 2.09 -11.95 13.93
N GLY A 114 1.53 -13.16 13.81
CA GLY A 114 1.24 -14.03 14.96
C GLY A 114 0.26 -13.39 15.94
N GLY A 115 -0.75 -12.67 15.41
CA GLY A 115 -1.78 -11.97 16.20
C GLY A 115 -1.31 -10.68 16.88
N LYS A 116 -0.08 -10.23 16.65
CA LYS A 116 0.46 -9.03 17.28
C LYS A 116 0.17 -7.78 16.43
N LEU A 117 -0.71 -6.93 16.91
CA LEU A 117 -1.18 -5.74 16.19
C LEU A 117 -0.08 -4.73 15.88
N TYR A 118 0.92 -4.55 16.75
CA TYR A 118 2.04 -3.67 16.48
C TYR A 118 2.81 -4.03 15.20
N ARG A 119 2.84 -5.30 14.80
CA ARG A 119 3.48 -5.74 13.56
C ARG A 119 2.69 -5.31 12.33
N GLY A 120 1.36 -5.36 12.41
CA GLY A 120 0.49 -4.75 11.41
C GLY A 120 0.70 -3.24 11.32
N GLY A 121 0.82 -2.57 12.47
CA GLY A 121 1.14 -1.14 12.55
C GLY A 121 2.47 -0.78 11.85
N VAL A 122 3.52 -1.58 12.05
CA VAL A 122 4.82 -1.42 11.38
C VAL A 122 4.66 -1.58 9.87
N PHE A 123 3.96 -2.62 9.41
CA PHE A 123 3.69 -2.85 7.99
C PHE A 123 2.96 -1.66 7.35
N VAL A 124 1.85 -1.21 7.96
CA VAL A 124 1.03 -0.13 7.40
C VAL A 124 1.72 1.25 7.48
N SER A 125 2.56 1.46 8.50
CA SER A 125 3.31 2.72 8.63
C SER A 125 4.36 2.88 7.51
N ALA A 126 5.02 1.79 7.12
CA ALA A 126 6.02 1.80 6.05
C ALA A 126 5.44 2.32 4.72
N GLY A 127 4.22 1.91 4.34
CA GLY A 127 3.54 2.43 3.16
C GLY A 127 3.29 3.94 3.23
N ALA A 128 2.86 4.47 4.38
CA ALA A 128 2.65 5.92 4.54
C ALA A 128 3.94 6.73 4.29
N LEU A 129 5.08 6.22 4.73
CA LEU A 129 6.38 6.84 4.44
C LEU A 129 6.72 6.74 2.95
N GLY A 130 6.43 5.60 2.31
CA GLY A 130 6.60 5.41 0.88
C GLY A 130 5.80 6.43 0.08
N VAL A 131 4.51 6.62 0.38
CA VAL A 131 3.65 7.64 -0.25
C VAL A 131 4.27 9.05 -0.13
N ALA A 132 4.69 9.44 1.08
CA ALA A 132 5.22 10.78 1.31
C ALA A 132 6.51 11.04 0.51
N LEU A 133 7.45 10.11 0.55
CA LEU A 133 8.73 10.25 -0.16
C LEU A 133 8.57 10.09 -1.68
N GLY A 134 7.72 9.18 -2.14
CA GLY A 134 7.41 9.00 -3.56
C GLY A 134 6.78 10.24 -4.17
N THR A 135 5.82 10.86 -3.47
CA THR A 135 5.23 12.15 -3.86
C THR A 135 6.30 13.24 -3.94
N LEU A 136 7.13 13.37 -2.90
CA LEU A 136 8.17 14.38 -2.84
C LEU A 136 9.17 14.25 -3.99
N HIS A 137 9.68 13.05 -4.24
CA HIS A 137 10.64 12.81 -5.30
C HIS A 137 10.00 12.94 -6.69
N GLY A 138 8.78 12.43 -6.88
CA GLY A 138 8.05 12.58 -8.12
C GLY A 138 7.84 14.04 -8.51
N THR A 139 7.40 14.88 -7.59
CA THR A 139 7.17 16.31 -7.85
C THR A 139 8.43 17.12 -8.06
N LYS A 140 9.59 16.67 -7.58
CA LYS A 140 10.87 17.36 -7.78
C LYS A 140 11.50 17.12 -9.15
N LEU A 141 11.12 16.02 -9.81
CA LEU A 141 11.70 15.68 -11.09
C LEU A 141 11.08 16.52 -12.19
N SER A 142 11.92 17.08 -13.07
CA SER A 142 11.45 17.67 -14.33
C SER A 142 11.24 16.58 -15.38
N PHE A 143 10.32 16.83 -16.32
CA PHE A 143 10.03 15.87 -17.40
C PHE A 143 11.28 15.42 -18.16
N GLY A 144 12.21 16.34 -18.45
CA GLY A 144 13.45 16.01 -19.13
C GLY A 144 14.37 15.04 -18.39
N ASN A 145 14.30 15.03 -17.05
CA ASN A 145 15.09 14.12 -16.23
C ASN A 145 14.51 12.70 -16.18
N PHE A 146 13.20 12.55 -16.43
CA PHE A 146 12.53 11.24 -16.38
C PHE A 146 12.99 10.30 -17.51
N ILE A 147 13.40 10.84 -18.65
CA ILE A 147 13.83 10.03 -19.79
C ILE A 147 15.27 9.54 -19.62
N SER A 148 16.01 10.10 -18.68
CA SER A 148 17.38 9.65 -18.41
C SER A 148 17.40 8.23 -17.87
N PRO A 149 18.13 7.29 -18.50
CA PRO A 149 18.26 5.93 -17.98
C PRO A 149 18.79 5.87 -16.55
N LYS A 150 19.59 6.85 -16.15
CA LYS A 150 20.13 6.94 -14.78
C LYS A 150 19.05 7.13 -13.72
N VAL A 151 17.97 7.83 -14.06
CA VAL A 151 16.84 8.07 -13.14
C VAL A 151 16.00 6.79 -12.94
N LEU A 152 15.99 5.89 -13.92
CA LEU A 152 15.21 4.65 -13.88
C LEU A 152 15.93 3.51 -13.16
N ILE A 153 17.27 3.54 -13.09
CA ILE A 153 18.05 2.41 -12.54
C ILE A 153 17.60 2.07 -11.12
N ASP A 154 17.58 3.05 -10.22
CA ASP A 154 17.24 2.81 -8.81
C ASP A 154 15.80 2.34 -8.62
N PRO A 155 14.76 2.97 -9.23
CA PRO A 155 13.39 2.46 -9.21
C PRO A 155 13.24 1.04 -9.75
N VAL A 156 13.92 0.71 -10.86
CA VAL A 156 13.88 -0.64 -11.45
C VAL A 156 14.52 -1.65 -10.52
N LEU A 157 15.70 -1.35 -9.96
CA LEU A 157 16.37 -2.24 -9.00
C LEU A 157 15.53 -2.44 -7.74
N MET A 158 14.90 -1.39 -7.22
CA MET A 158 14.04 -1.47 -6.07
C MET A 158 12.80 -2.33 -6.34
N ALA A 159 12.12 -2.15 -7.47
CA ALA A 159 10.96 -2.94 -7.85
C ALA A 159 11.33 -4.42 -8.06
N LEU A 160 12.44 -4.68 -8.75
CA LEU A 160 12.96 -6.03 -8.97
C LEU A 160 13.31 -6.72 -7.65
N PHE A 161 14.00 -6.02 -6.76
CA PHE A 161 14.33 -6.54 -5.43
C PHE A 161 13.07 -6.91 -4.65
N CYS A 162 12.04 -6.05 -4.65
CA CYS A 162 10.77 -6.34 -4.00
C CYS A 162 10.07 -7.56 -4.60
N ALA A 163 10.06 -7.70 -5.93
CA ALA A 163 9.46 -8.86 -6.59
C ALA A 163 10.16 -10.15 -6.17
N VAL A 164 11.49 -10.15 -6.12
CA VAL A 164 12.29 -11.30 -5.73
C VAL A 164 12.08 -11.66 -4.25
N ILE A 165 12.15 -10.69 -3.33
CA ILE A 165 11.99 -10.99 -1.89
C ILE A 165 10.57 -11.43 -1.55
N CYS A 166 9.54 -10.85 -2.17
CA CYS A 166 8.16 -11.31 -2.02
C CYS A 166 7.97 -12.72 -2.57
N TYR A 167 8.52 -13.01 -3.75
CA TYR A 167 8.48 -14.37 -4.31
C TYR A 167 9.15 -15.40 -3.40
N ILE A 168 10.34 -15.09 -2.88
CA ILE A 168 11.06 -15.96 -1.93
C ILE A 168 10.25 -16.13 -0.64
N ALA A 169 9.67 -15.05 -0.12
CA ALA A 169 8.85 -15.10 1.08
C ALA A 169 7.62 -16.00 0.89
N ASN A 170 6.86 -15.82 -0.19
CA ASN A 170 5.70 -16.63 -0.51
C ASN A 170 6.07 -18.12 -0.69
N LYS A 171 7.17 -18.41 -1.40
CA LYS A 171 7.59 -19.80 -1.65
C LYS A 171 8.10 -20.51 -0.41
N LYS A 172 8.90 -19.82 0.42
CA LYS A 172 9.55 -20.40 1.60
C LYS A 172 8.65 -20.46 2.82
N TYR A 173 7.67 -19.54 2.88
CA TYR A 173 6.75 -19.39 4.02
C TYR A 173 5.31 -19.30 3.54
N PRO A 174 4.80 -20.37 2.89
CA PRO A 174 3.43 -20.33 2.38
C PRO A 174 2.44 -20.18 3.53
N ASN A 175 1.39 -19.42 3.26
CA ASN A 175 0.26 -19.26 4.17
C ASN A 175 -0.60 -20.54 4.11
N LEU A 176 -0.36 -21.48 5.02
CA LEU A 176 -1.07 -22.75 5.09
C LEU A 176 -2.00 -22.84 6.30
N GLU A 177 -1.98 -21.86 7.18
CA GLU A 177 -2.86 -21.88 8.36
C GLU A 177 -4.30 -21.57 7.94
N ASP A 178 -5.19 -22.51 8.20
CA ASP A 178 -6.61 -22.26 8.24
C ASP A 178 -6.88 -21.32 9.43
N CYS A 179 -6.80 -20.01 9.17
CA CYS A 179 -7.47 -19.08 10.04
C CYS A 179 -8.96 -19.42 9.99
N ASP A 180 -9.45 -20.02 11.04
CA ASP A 180 -10.86 -20.39 11.20
C ASP A 180 -11.68 -19.09 11.36
N ILE A 181 -11.79 -18.34 10.25
CA ILE A 181 -12.64 -17.14 10.15
C ILE A 181 -14.12 -17.54 10.28
N LYS A 182 -14.42 -18.85 10.16
CA LYS A 182 -15.79 -19.40 10.32
C LYS A 182 -16.42 -19.07 11.65
N ASN A 183 -15.64 -18.91 12.73
CA ASN A 183 -16.16 -18.58 14.04
C ASN A 183 -16.42 -17.06 14.25
N ALA A 184 -15.80 -16.18 13.48
CA ALA A 184 -16.08 -14.75 13.55
C ALA A 184 -17.32 -14.35 12.71
N ALA A 185 -17.76 -15.19 11.78
CA ALA A 185 -18.88 -14.92 10.90
C ALA A 185 -20.26 -15.29 11.48
N SER A 186 -20.32 -15.74 12.74
CA SER A 186 -21.55 -16.24 13.37
C SER A 186 -22.61 -15.16 13.64
N GLU A 187 -22.26 -13.89 13.66
CA GLU A 187 -23.20 -12.78 13.82
C GLU A 187 -23.32 -11.94 12.55
N LYS A 188 -24.23 -12.34 11.65
CA LYS A 188 -24.45 -11.65 10.36
C LYS A 188 -24.74 -10.15 10.48
N ILE A 189 -25.37 -9.72 11.57
CA ILE A 189 -25.67 -8.30 11.85
C ILE A 189 -24.39 -7.53 12.17
N GLY A 190 -23.46 -8.11 12.89
CA GLY A 190 -22.18 -7.49 13.23
C GLY A 190 -21.30 -7.20 12.01
N ILE A 191 -21.26 -8.09 11.02
CA ILE A 191 -20.45 -7.94 9.81
C ILE A 191 -20.91 -6.72 8.99
N TRP A 192 -22.22 -6.58 8.78
CA TRP A 192 -22.75 -5.44 8.01
C TRP A 192 -22.52 -4.11 8.71
N LEU A 193 -22.63 -4.09 10.04
CA LEU A 193 -22.31 -2.90 10.84
C LEU A 193 -20.83 -2.53 10.72
N VAL A 194 -19.93 -3.50 10.86
CA VAL A 194 -18.48 -3.27 10.73
C VAL A 194 -18.10 -2.78 9.33
N LEU A 195 -18.66 -3.42 8.28
CA LEU A 195 -18.47 -2.99 6.90
C LEU A 195 -19.02 -1.58 6.65
N GLY A 196 -20.20 -1.28 7.18
CA GLY A 196 -20.81 0.06 7.09
C GLY A 196 -19.96 1.13 7.79
N LEU A 197 -19.47 0.87 8.98
CA LEU A 197 -18.60 1.78 9.72
C LEU A 197 -17.23 1.94 9.04
N ALA A 198 -16.65 0.87 8.49
CA ALA A 198 -15.43 0.92 7.72
C ALA A 198 -15.60 1.77 6.45
N LEU A 199 -16.68 1.54 5.70
CA LEU A 199 -17.01 2.34 4.52
C LEU A 199 -17.21 3.82 4.88
N LEU A 200 -17.97 4.12 5.92
CA LEU A 200 -18.18 5.47 6.42
C LEU A 200 -16.86 6.15 6.79
N SER A 201 -15.98 5.43 7.49
CA SER A 201 -14.64 5.92 7.84
C SER A 201 -13.81 6.27 6.60
N VAL A 202 -13.84 5.42 5.57
CA VAL A 202 -13.14 5.67 4.29
C VAL A 202 -13.73 6.89 3.58
N VAL A 203 -15.05 7.03 3.55
CA VAL A 203 -15.73 8.18 2.93
C VAL A 203 -15.37 9.46 3.66
N ILE A 204 -15.47 9.51 5.00
CA ILE A 204 -15.12 10.69 5.81
C ILE A 204 -13.65 11.07 5.60
N ARG A 205 -12.75 10.09 5.62
CA ARG A 205 -11.32 10.31 5.39
C ARG A 205 -11.05 10.87 3.99
N SER A 206 -11.68 10.29 2.96
CA SER A 206 -11.51 10.73 1.58
C SER A 206 -12.08 12.13 1.38
N PHE A 207 -13.27 12.40 1.92
CA PHE A 207 -13.88 13.72 1.87
C PHE A 207 -13.02 14.75 2.59
N GLY A 208 -12.62 14.49 3.83
CA GLY A 208 -11.73 15.37 4.59
C GLY A 208 -10.38 15.60 3.90
N GLY A 209 -9.86 14.56 3.22
CA GLY A 209 -8.61 14.64 2.48
C GLY A 209 -8.67 15.47 1.19
N THR A 210 -9.83 15.54 0.54
CA THR A 210 -10.02 16.19 -0.77
C THR A 210 -10.81 17.48 -0.72
N ALA A 211 -11.85 17.55 0.11
CA ALA A 211 -12.77 18.67 0.16
C ALA A 211 -12.30 19.82 1.08
N ILE A 212 -11.49 19.50 2.10
CA ILE A 212 -10.95 20.52 2.99
C ILE A 212 -9.65 21.06 2.40
N PRO A 213 -9.61 22.34 1.95
CA PRO A 213 -8.36 22.96 1.50
C PRO A 213 -7.43 23.09 2.70
N MET A 214 -6.40 22.28 2.69
CA MET A 214 -5.38 22.28 3.75
C MET A 214 -4.15 22.99 3.22
N GLU A 215 -3.93 24.25 3.63
CA GLU A 215 -2.79 25.05 3.20
C GLU A 215 -1.44 24.35 3.45
N TRP A 216 -1.34 23.53 4.51
CA TRP A 216 -0.12 22.76 4.78
C TRP A 216 0.17 21.66 3.75
N LYS A 217 -0.78 21.29 2.89
CA LYS A 217 -0.52 20.35 1.78
C LYS A 217 0.09 21.03 0.56
N THR A 218 0.04 22.35 0.48
CA THR A 218 0.53 23.11 -0.69
C THR A 218 2.03 23.29 -0.70
N THR A 219 2.69 23.20 0.45
CA THR A 219 4.15 23.31 0.53
C THR A 219 4.78 21.93 0.73
N MET A 220 5.88 21.69 0.02
CA MET A 220 6.62 20.43 0.06
C MET A 220 7.07 20.04 1.48
N LYS A 221 7.46 21.02 2.30
CA LYS A 221 7.87 20.80 3.70
C LYS A 221 6.70 20.29 4.55
N LEU A 222 5.52 20.89 4.38
CA LEU A 222 4.32 20.52 5.13
C LEU A 222 3.74 19.18 4.67
N GLY A 223 3.88 18.85 3.37
CA GLY A 223 3.54 17.52 2.84
C GLY A 223 4.38 16.42 3.47
N LEU A 224 5.69 16.65 3.68
CA LEU A 224 6.56 15.72 4.41
C LEU A 224 6.17 15.58 5.88
N VAL A 225 5.89 16.68 6.57
CA VAL A 225 5.44 16.66 7.96
C VAL A 225 4.15 15.85 8.10
N SER A 226 3.18 16.05 7.22
CA SER A 226 1.92 15.31 7.22
C SER A 226 2.12 13.81 6.95
N GLY A 227 3.00 13.47 6.01
CA GLY A 227 3.37 12.07 5.72
C GLY A 227 4.08 11.40 6.89
N PHE A 228 4.99 12.13 7.56
CA PHE A 228 5.68 11.63 8.74
C PHE A 228 4.74 11.49 9.94
N ALA A 229 3.80 12.41 10.12
CA ALA A 229 2.76 12.30 11.14
C ALA A 229 1.86 11.09 10.90
N ALA A 230 1.48 10.82 9.65
CA ALA A 230 0.71 9.62 9.29
C ALA A 230 1.51 8.33 9.54
N PHE A 231 2.81 8.31 9.25
CA PHE A 231 3.70 7.21 9.60
C PHE A 231 3.74 6.97 11.10
N LEU A 232 4.05 8.02 11.88
CA LEU A 232 4.13 7.93 13.35
C LEU A 232 2.80 7.50 13.97
N GLY A 233 1.68 8.04 13.52
CA GLY A 233 0.35 7.70 14.03
C GLY A 233 0.02 6.22 13.82
N LYS A 234 0.33 5.66 12.65
CA LYS A 234 0.12 4.24 12.36
C LYS A 234 1.10 3.35 13.15
N PHE A 235 2.36 3.79 13.25
CA PHE A 235 3.39 3.07 14.00
C PHE A 235 3.04 3.00 15.48
N ILE A 236 2.81 4.15 16.13
CA ILE A 236 2.49 4.25 17.56
C ILE A 236 1.15 3.60 17.87
N GLY A 237 0.12 3.77 17.01
CA GLY A 237 -1.18 3.17 17.18
C GLY A 237 -1.12 1.64 17.25
N GLY A 238 -0.23 1.00 16.50
CA GLY A 238 -0.01 -0.44 16.59
C GLY A 238 0.55 -0.89 17.95
N PHE A 239 1.28 -0.03 18.66
CA PHE A 239 1.81 -0.35 20.00
C PHE A 239 0.85 0.04 21.13
N ALA A 240 0.01 1.06 20.94
CA ALA A 240 -0.91 1.54 21.97
C ALA A 240 -1.94 0.47 22.40
N GLU A 241 -2.37 -0.37 21.46
CA GLU A 241 -3.33 -1.45 21.72
C GLU A 241 -2.75 -2.63 22.50
N CYS A 242 -1.42 -2.73 22.62
CA CYS A 242 -0.76 -3.70 23.50
C CYS A 242 -0.81 -3.32 24.98
N HIS A 243 -1.35 -2.14 25.35
CA HIS A 243 -1.28 -1.57 26.68
C HIS A 243 -2.67 -1.31 27.24
N ASP A 244 -3.65 -2.20 27.02
CA ASP A 244 -4.96 -2.12 27.70
C ASP A 244 -4.88 -2.81 29.09
N PRO A 245 -4.73 -2.02 30.18
CA PRO A 245 -4.60 -2.56 31.53
C PRO A 245 -5.92 -3.10 32.11
N GLU A 246 -7.07 -2.76 31.50
CA GLU A 246 -8.37 -3.14 32.05
C GLU A 246 -8.79 -4.56 31.73
N ASN A 247 -8.29 -5.18 30.68
CA ASN A 247 -8.69 -6.53 30.29
C ASN A 247 -7.80 -7.66 30.79
N GLY A 248 -6.80 -7.40 31.61
CA GLY A 248 -6.07 -8.41 32.41
C GLY A 248 -5.67 -9.73 31.73
N ARG A 249 -5.72 -9.82 30.41
CA ARG A 249 -5.38 -11.03 29.65
C ARG A 249 -4.04 -10.84 28.92
N PRO A 250 -2.93 -11.34 29.51
CA PRO A 250 -1.63 -11.31 28.87
C PRO A 250 -1.56 -12.16 27.57
N ASP A 251 -2.61 -12.88 27.23
CA ASP A 251 -2.59 -13.92 26.21
C ASP A 251 -2.90 -13.43 24.79
N ARG A 252 -3.34 -12.18 24.59
CA ARG A 252 -3.59 -11.63 23.25
C ARG A 252 -2.35 -11.10 22.53
N CYS A 253 -1.23 -10.98 23.24
CA CYS A 253 0.07 -10.57 22.67
C CYS A 253 1.07 -11.72 22.54
N ARG A 254 0.64 -12.99 22.74
CA ARG A 254 1.50 -14.16 22.55
C ARG A 254 1.38 -14.76 21.18
#